data_b1e5fe8ad94036233ebe255a95e1beb6
#
_entry.id   b1e5fe8ad94036233ebe255a95e1beb6
#
_cell.length_a   1.000
_cell.length_b   1.000
_cell.length_c   1.000
_cell.angle_alpha   90.00
_cell.angle_beta   90.00
_cell.angle_gamma   90.00
#
_symmetry.space_group_name_H-M   'P 1'
#
loop_
_entity.id
_entity.type
_entity.pdbx_description
1 polymer ?
#
loop_
_entity_poly.entity_id
_entity_poly.type
_entity_poly.pdbx_seq_one_letter_code
_entity_poly.pdbx_strand_id
1 'polypeptide(L)'
;MRTPAACIYRLSSRWRFNAPLDAVWNAIADTDRWPQWWPGVASVVLDPGDAHGLGALRRYSCRGALPLRLRFVARVTRMEPPHLIEGQACGDLEGMGRCRLSHDRGQTQVCFDWQVHTTGFWLNRLAPLTHVLLRWNHDWLMRAGGRGLERYLEHDAVLCSIKKEST
;
A
#
# COMPACT_ATOMS: atom_id res chain seq x y z
N MET A 1 15.29 -22.63 -24.56
CA MET A 1 14.61 -22.77 -23.25
C MET A 1 13.49 -21.73 -23.20
N ARG A 2 12.22 -22.15 -23.16
CA ARG A 2 11.09 -21.20 -23.03
C ARG A 2 11.09 -20.67 -21.59
N THR A 3 11.28 -19.38 -21.42
CA THR A 3 11.06 -18.69 -20.16
C THR A 3 9.59 -18.95 -19.77
N PRO A 4 9.29 -19.49 -18.57
CA PRO A 4 7.91 -19.68 -18.16
C PRO A 4 7.21 -18.31 -18.16
N ALA A 5 6.02 -18.26 -18.75
CA ALA A 5 5.24 -17.04 -18.80
C ALA A 5 5.03 -16.53 -17.36
N ALA A 6 5.47 -15.32 -17.09
CA ALA A 6 5.32 -14.70 -15.77
C ALA A 6 3.82 -14.63 -15.43
N CYS A 7 3.44 -15.20 -14.30
CA CYS A 7 2.05 -15.20 -13.86
C CYS A 7 1.70 -13.78 -13.36
N ILE A 8 0.79 -13.11 -14.06
CA ILE A 8 0.34 -11.76 -13.68
C ILE A 8 -0.73 -11.87 -12.61
N TYR A 9 -0.48 -11.23 -11.47
CA TYR A 9 -1.44 -11.10 -10.36
C TYR A 9 -2.17 -9.77 -10.49
N ARG A 10 -3.50 -9.83 -10.48
CA ARG A 10 -4.36 -8.65 -10.37
C ARG A 10 -5.02 -8.70 -9.01
N LEU A 11 -4.62 -7.78 -8.13
CA LEU A 11 -5.06 -7.72 -6.75
C LEU A 11 -5.73 -6.36 -6.53
N SER A 12 -6.94 -6.38 -5.98
CA SER A 12 -7.68 -5.16 -5.65
C SER A 12 -8.17 -5.23 -4.22
N SER A 13 -8.00 -4.14 -3.47
CA SER A 13 -8.49 -4.01 -2.10
C SER A 13 -9.19 -2.68 -1.92
N ARG A 14 -10.26 -2.68 -1.13
CA ARG A 14 -11.05 -1.48 -0.84
C ARG A 14 -11.19 -1.30 0.65
N TRP A 15 -10.94 -0.07 1.09
CA TRP A 15 -11.17 0.37 2.46
C TRP A 15 -12.19 1.51 2.49
N ARG A 16 -12.86 1.67 3.61
CA ARG A 16 -13.77 2.78 3.89
C ARG A 16 -13.53 3.29 5.29
N PHE A 17 -13.44 4.61 5.42
CA PHE A 17 -13.17 5.28 6.69
C PHE A 17 -14.16 6.41 6.92
N ASN A 18 -14.66 6.55 8.14
CA ASN A 18 -15.45 7.70 8.59
C ASN A 18 -14.49 8.84 8.96
N ALA A 19 -13.70 9.31 7.99
CA ALA A 19 -12.67 10.32 8.18
C ALA A 19 -12.60 11.23 6.95
N PRO A 20 -12.15 12.49 7.10
CA PRO A 20 -11.95 13.41 6.00
C PRO A 20 -10.94 12.89 4.99
N LEU A 21 -11.13 13.24 3.71
CA LEU A 21 -10.26 12.81 2.61
C LEU A 21 -8.79 13.15 2.86
N ASP A 22 -8.52 14.38 3.31
CA ASP A 22 -7.15 14.85 3.55
C ASP A 22 -6.46 14.09 4.69
N ALA A 23 -7.18 13.73 5.75
CA ALA A 23 -6.63 12.94 6.84
C ALA A 23 -6.20 11.53 6.37
N VAL A 24 -7.06 10.87 5.58
CA VAL A 24 -6.76 9.57 4.98
C VAL A 24 -5.62 9.67 3.96
N TRP A 25 -5.65 10.71 3.11
CA TRP A 25 -4.58 10.98 2.15
C TRP A 25 -3.23 11.14 2.84
N ASN A 26 -3.14 12.00 3.85
CA ASN A 26 -1.89 12.28 4.55
C ASN A 26 -1.31 11.03 5.21
N ALA A 27 -2.16 10.18 5.80
CA ALA A 27 -1.73 8.93 6.40
C ALA A 27 -1.22 7.91 5.35
N ILE A 28 -1.79 7.88 4.14
CA ILE A 28 -1.37 7.00 3.05
C ILE A 28 -0.13 7.54 2.33
N ALA A 29 -0.06 8.85 2.09
CA ALA A 29 1.07 9.47 1.39
C ALA A 29 2.35 9.48 2.25
N ASP A 30 2.24 9.58 3.57
CA ASP A 30 3.35 9.52 4.51
C ASP A 30 3.71 8.05 4.83
N THR A 31 4.42 7.40 3.92
CA THR A 31 4.78 5.98 4.05
C THR A 31 5.81 5.72 5.17
N ASP A 32 6.47 6.75 5.71
CA ASP A 32 7.40 6.59 6.83
C ASP A 32 6.65 6.25 8.13
N ARG A 33 5.38 6.65 8.19
CA ARG A 33 4.49 6.30 9.30
C ARG A 33 3.76 4.96 9.12
N TRP A 34 3.83 4.31 7.98
CA TRP A 34 3.16 3.02 7.77
C TRP A 34 3.48 1.97 8.82
N PRO A 35 4.73 1.81 9.30
CA PRO A 35 5.02 0.85 10.38
C PRO A 35 4.24 1.08 11.67
N GLN A 36 3.74 2.30 11.91
CA GLN A 36 2.96 2.65 13.12
C GLN A 36 1.54 2.09 13.06
N TRP A 37 0.98 1.96 11.88
CA TRP A 37 -0.41 1.53 11.72
C TRP A 37 -0.60 0.32 10.78
N TRP A 38 0.38 0.00 9.93
CA TRP A 38 0.30 -1.14 9.00
C TRP A 38 1.22 -2.28 9.44
N PRO A 39 0.69 -3.25 10.25
CA PRO A 39 1.51 -4.37 10.71
C PRO A 39 2.08 -5.18 9.54
N GLY A 40 3.38 -5.44 9.59
CA GLY A 40 4.08 -6.22 8.57
C GLY A 40 4.56 -5.44 7.35
N VAL A 41 4.32 -4.13 7.30
CA VAL A 41 4.86 -3.25 6.25
C VAL A 41 5.91 -2.33 6.85
N ALA A 42 7.07 -2.27 6.21
CA ALA A 42 8.11 -1.29 6.48
C ALA A 42 8.52 -0.62 5.17
N SER A 43 8.82 0.67 5.23
CA SER A 43 9.33 1.44 4.11
C SER A 43 10.59 2.21 4.49
N VAL A 44 11.43 2.46 3.49
CA VAL A 44 12.61 3.33 3.61
C VAL A 44 12.62 4.24 2.38
N VAL A 45 12.68 5.55 2.60
CA VAL A 45 12.85 6.53 1.53
C VAL A 45 14.28 6.43 1.00
N LEU A 46 14.41 6.22 -0.30
CA LEU A 46 15.68 6.24 -1.03
C LEU A 46 15.89 7.57 -1.75
N ASP A 47 14.79 8.15 -2.25
CA ASP A 47 14.73 9.44 -2.90
C ASP A 47 13.35 10.06 -2.59
N PRO A 48 13.26 11.26 -2.04
CA PRO A 48 11.96 11.89 -1.73
C PRO A 48 11.19 12.30 -2.98
N GLY A 49 11.82 12.36 -4.15
CA GLY A 49 11.21 12.90 -5.37
C GLY A 49 11.16 14.43 -5.36
N ASP A 50 10.24 14.99 -6.17
CA ASP A 50 9.99 16.42 -6.18
C ASP A 50 9.20 16.89 -4.93
N ALA A 51 8.90 18.20 -4.87
CA ALA A 51 8.16 18.81 -3.76
C ALA A 51 6.75 18.21 -3.54
N HIS A 52 6.20 17.51 -4.53
CA HIS A 52 4.90 16.85 -4.48
C HIS A 52 5.03 15.33 -4.31
N GLY A 53 6.26 14.78 -4.24
CA GLY A 53 6.52 13.35 -4.12
C GLY A 53 6.51 12.59 -5.45
N LEU A 54 6.38 13.27 -6.60
CA LEU A 54 6.52 12.64 -7.91
C LEU A 54 7.98 12.22 -8.11
N GLY A 55 8.19 11.00 -8.62
CA GLY A 55 9.51 10.41 -8.78
C GLY A 55 10.09 9.82 -7.50
N ALA A 56 9.43 9.98 -6.34
CA ALA A 56 9.88 9.40 -5.07
C ALA A 56 10.18 7.91 -5.22
N LEU A 57 11.31 7.50 -4.66
CA LEU A 57 11.79 6.12 -4.69
C LEU A 57 11.82 5.57 -3.28
N ARG A 58 11.11 4.48 -3.05
CA ARG A 58 10.97 3.89 -1.72
C ARG A 58 11.16 2.38 -1.76
N ARG A 59 11.88 1.86 -0.77
CA ARG A 59 12.05 0.43 -0.58
C ARG A 59 11.01 -0.06 0.41
N TYR A 60 10.25 -1.07 0.01
CA TYR A 60 9.26 -1.73 0.84
C TYR A 60 9.71 -3.11 1.27
N SER A 61 9.32 -3.50 2.47
CA SER A 61 9.43 -4.85 2.99
C SER A 61 8.07 -5.24 3.57
N CYS A 62 7.42 -6.21 2.95
CA CYS A 62 6.08 -6.66 3.32
C CYS A 62 6.13 -8.09 3.86
N ARG A 63 5.56 -8.31 5.05
CA ARG A 63 5.40 -9.61 5.68
C ARG A 63 3.94 -9.79 6.08
N GLY A 64 3.26 -10.72 5.43
CA GLY A 64 1.90 -11.09 5.76
C GLY A 64 1.82 -12.25 6.76
N ALA A 65 0.77 -13.06 6.65
CA ALA A 65 0.57 -14.24 7.48
C ALA A 65 1.52 -15.40 7.15
N LEU A 66 1.97 -15.49 5.90
CA LEU A 66 2.96 -16.49 5.50
C LEU A 66 4.37 -16.10 5.99
N PRO A 67 5.25 -17.08 6.27
CA PRO A 67 6.64 -16.83 6.61
C PRO A 67 7.46 -16.38 5.37
N LEU A 68 6.86 -15.52 4.57
CA LEU A 68 7.42 -14.97 3.34
C LEU A 68 7.55 -13.46 3.51
N ARG A 69 8.72 -12.94 3.18
CA ARG A 69 8.99 -11.51 3.12
C ARG A 69 9.21 -11.10 1.67
N LEU A 70 8.37 -10.20 1.19
CA LEU A 70 8.50 -9.59 -0.14
C LEU A 70 9.21 -8.25 -0.01
N ARG A 71 10.23 -8.04 -0.84
CA ARG A 71 11.00 -6.80 -0.90
C ARG A 71 10.97 -6.26 -2.31
N PHE A 72 10.62 -5.00 -2.45
CA PHE A 72 10.61 -4.32 -3.74
C PHE A 72 10.90 -2.83 -3.55
N VAL A 73 11.30 -2.19 -4.60
CA VAL A 73 11.43 -0.72 -4.68
C VAL A 73 10.28 -0.23 -5.54
N ALA A 74 9.59 0.81 -5.10
CA ALA A 74 8.57 1.46 -5.91
C ALA A 74 8.99 2.91 -6.21
N ARG A 75 8.76 3.31 -7.45
CA ARG A 75 8.89 4.69 -7.93
C ARG A 75 7.49 5.27 -8.16
N VAL A 76 7.22 6.42 -7.57
CA VAL A 76 5.98 7.16 -7.83
C VAL A 76 6.04 7.73 -9.26
N THR A 77 5.10 7.33 -10.10
CA THR A 77 5.03 7.73 -11.52
C THR A 77 3.93 8.77 -11.77
N ARG A 78 2.96 8.87 -10.85
CA ARG A 78 1.89 9.86 -10.89
C ARG A 78 1.42 10.17 -9.48
N MET A 79 1.20 11.44 -9.19
CA MET A 79 0.73 11.94 -7.91
C MET A 79 -0.29 13.05 -8.16
N GLU A 80 -1.53 12.85 -7.71
CA GLU A 80 -2.62 13.84 -7.80
C GLU A 80 -3.30 13.95 -6.43
N PRO A 81 -2.76 14.75 -5.52
CA PRO A 81 -3.35 14.95 -4.21
C PRO A 81 -4.75 15.58 -4.29
N PRO A 82 -5.70 15.15 -3.46
CA PRO A 82 -5.66 14.04 -2.52
C PRO A 82 -6.28 12.74 -3.08
N HIS A 83 -6.21 12.49 -4.39
CA HIS A 83 -7.03 11.49 -5.06
C HIS A 83 -6.27 10.29 -5.64
N LEU A 84 -5.01 10.46 -6.06
CA LEU A 84 -4.33 9.42 -6.83
C LEU A 84 -2.83 9.35 -6.54
N ILE A 85 -2.35 8.13 -6.32
CA ILE A 85 -0.94 7.76 -6.34
C ILE A 85 -0.78 6.55 -7.26
N GLU A 86 0.10 6.64 -8.25
CA GLU A 86 0.52 5.51 -9.08
C GLU A 86 2.02 5.30 -8.94
N GLY A 87 2.43 4.05 -8.99
CA GLY A 87 3.84 3.71 -8.88
C GLY A 87 4.19 2.42 -9.60
N GLN A 88 5.44 2.34 -10.01
CA GLN A 88 6.05 1.16 -10.61
C GLN A 88 6.91 0.46 -9.57
N ALA A 89 6.68 -0.83 -9.37
CA ALA A 89 7.44 -1.69 -8.48
C ALA A 89 8.46 -2.52 -9.24
N CYS A 90 9.62 -2.74 -8.62
CA CYS A 90 10.71 -3.58 -9.11
C CYS A 90 11.37 -4.31 -7.93
N GLY A 91 11.63 -5.60 -8.07
CA GLY A 91 12.21 -6.46 -7.03
C GLY A 91 11.55 -7.83 -7.00
N ASP A 92 11.17 -8.32 -5.82
CA ASP A 92 10.43 -9.58 -5.68
C ASP A 92 9.05 -9.54 -6.37
N LEU A 93 8.51 -8.32 -6.52
CA LEU A 93 7.33 -7.99 -7.30
C LEU A 93 7.68 -6.94 -8.35
N GLU A 94 7.24 -7.16 -9.59
CA GLU A 94 7.40 -6.19 -10.68
C GLU A 94 6.04 -5.88 -11.31
N GLY A 95 5.78 -4.59 -11.55
CA GLY A 95 4.55 -4.13 -12.16
C GLY A 95 4.09 -2.78 -11.65
N MET A 96 2.79 -2.54 -11.73
CA MET A 96 2.16 -1.25 -11.42
C MET A 96 1.23 -1.38 -10.21
N GLY A 97 1.31 -0.38 -9.34
CA GLY A 97 0.37 -0.16 -8.24
C GLY A 97 -0.35 1.18 -8.40
N ARG A 98 -1.62 1.20 -8.01
CA ARG A 98 -2.45 2.40 -8.02
C ARG A 98 -3.24 2.47 -6.72
N CYS A 99 -3.22 3.64 -6.09
CA CYS A 99 -4.06 3.96 -4.94
C CYS A 99 -4.96 5.14 -5.32
N ARG A 100 -6.28 4.96 -5.25
CA ARG A 100 -7.28 6.00 -5.52
C ARG A 100 -8.09 6.28 -4.27
N LEU A 101 -8.31 7.56 -3.99
CA LEU A 101 -9.15 8.01 -2.91
C LEU A 101 -10.31 8.82 -3.46
N SER A 102 -11.48 8.62 -2.86
CA SER A 102 -12.68 9.41 -3.11
C SER A 102 -13.45 9.63 -1.81
N HIS A 103 -14.19 10.73 -1.73
CA HIS A 103 -15.01 11.04 -0.56
C HIS A 103 -16.47 11.18 -1.00
N ASP A 104 -17.36 10.44 -0.35
CA ASP A 104 -18.80 10.51 -0.58
C ASP A 104 -19.54 10.28 0.74
N ARG A 105 -20.58 11.11 0.97
CA ARG A 105 -21.50 10.99 2.13
C ARG A 105 -20.79 10.87 3.48
N GLY A 106 -19.72 11.64 3.68
CA GLY A 106 -18.97 11.66 4.94
C GLY A 106 -17.97 10.51 5.11
N GLN A 107 -17.80 9.67 4.11
CA GLN A 107 -16.86 8.55 4.13
C GLN A 107 -15.79 8.69 3.05
N THR A 108 -14.56 8.38 3.40
CA THR A 108 -13.46 8.26 2.44
C THR A 108 -13.27 6.81 2.03
N GLN A 109 -13.32 6.57 0.73
CA GLN A 109 -13.04 5.27 0.11
C GLN A 109 -11.63 5.27 -0.45
N VAL A 110 -10.91 4.18 -0.20
CA VAL A 110 -9.57 3.93 -0.74
C VAL A 110 -9.59 2.65 -1.56
N CYS A 111 -9.13 2.71 -2.81
CA CYS A 111 -8.96 1.56 -3.68
C CYS A 111 -7.49 1.37 -3.99
N PHE A 112 -6.95 0.20 -3.64
CA PHE A 112 -5.63 -0.24 -4.06
C PHE A 112 -5.77 -1.27 -5.17
N ASP A 113 -5.17 -1.00 -6.32
CA ASP A 113 -5.10 -1.92 -7.45
C ASP A 113 -3.64 -2.22 -7.76
N TRP A 114 -3.29 -3.51 -7.78
CA TRP A 114 -1.97 -4.00 -8.14
C TRP A 114 -2.07 -4.90 -9.37
N GLN A 115 -1.22 -4.63 -10.35
CA GLN A 115 -0.99 -5.52 -11.48
C GLN A 115 0.50 -5.84 -11.52
N VAL A 116 0.87 -6.97 -10.95
CA VAL A 116 2.26 -7.36 -10.72
C VAL A 116 2.49 -8.82 -11.08
N HIS A 117 3.74 -9.16 -11.31
CA HIS A 117 4.22 -10.54 -11.37
C HIS A 117 5.34 -10.73 -10.35
N THR A 118 5.55 -11.98 -9.95
CA THR A 118 6.65 -12.36 -9.08
C THR A 118 7.87 -12.73 -9.91
N THR A 119 9.06 -12.28 -9.47
CA THR A 119 10.33 -12.58 -10.14
C THR A 119 11.01 -13.82 -9.57
N GLY A 120 10.59 -14.28 -8.38
CA GLY A 120 11.16 -15.43 -7.70
C GLY A 120 10.91 -16.76 -8.44
N PHE A 121 11.99 -17.46 -8.83
CA PHE A 121 11.93 -18.75 -9.53
C PHE A 121 11.05 -19.80 -8.81
N TRP A 122 11.14 -19.87 -7.47
CA TRP A 122 10.39 -20.82 -6.65
C TRP A 122 8.89 -20.51 -6.63
N LEU A 123 8.52 -19.24 -6.63
CA LEU A 123 7.12 -18.78 -6.67
C LEU A 123 6.47 -19.12 -8.02
N ASN A 124 7.24 -19.04 -9.10
CA ASN A 124 6.75 -19.36 -10.45
C ASN A 124 6.66 -20.87 -10.72
N ARG A 125 7.49 -21.70 -10.08
CA ARG A 125 7.48 -23.15 -10.28
C ARG A 125 6.28 -23.85 -9.64
N LEU A 126 5.69 -23.27 -8.59
CA LEU A 126 4.51 -23.78 -7.89
C LEU A 126 3.24 -23.00 -8.26
N ALA A 127 3.19 -22.44 -9.46
CA ALA A 127 2.23 -21.42 -9.91
C ALA A 127 0.75 -21.59 -9.50
N PRO A 128 0.08 -22.75 -9.60
CA PRO A 128 -1.35 -22.82 -9.24
C PRO A 128 -1.58 -22.70 -7.72
N LEU A 129 -0.70 -23.26 -6.90
CA LEU A 129 -0.82 -23.22 -5.44
C LEU A 129 -0.35 -21.87 -4.87
N THR A 130 0.72 -21.33 -5.43
CA THR A 130 1.26 -20.03 -5.01
C THR A 130 0.32 -18.88 -5.32
N HIS A 131 -0.48 -18.96 -6.39
CA HIS A 131 -1.46 -17.94 -6.73
C HIS A 131 -2.51 -17.77 -5.62
N VAL A 132 -3.07 -18.85 -5.10
CA VAL A 132 -4.04 -18.82 -4.00
C VAL A 132 -3.41 -18.31 -2.71
N LEU A 133 -2.21 -18.81 -2.37
CA LEU A 133 -1.50 -18.43 -1.16
C LEU A 133 -1.06 -16.97 -1.16
N LEU A 134 -0.54 -16.47 -2.29
CA LEU A 134 -0.14 -15.07 -2.40
C LEU A 134 -1.34 -14.12 -2.34
N ARG A 135 -2.45 -14.49 -2.99
CA ARG A 135 -3.70 -13.73 -2.89
C ARG A 135 -4.22 -13.69 -1.46
N TRP A 136 -4.28 -14.82 -0.78
CA TRP A 136 -4.70 -14.89 0.61
C TRP A 136 -3.79 -14.07 1.53
N ASN A 137 -2.46 -14.15 1.33
CA ASN A 137 -1.47 -13.38 2.08
C ASN A 137 -1.61 -11.87 1.85
N HIS A 138 -1.84 -11.47 0.60
CA HIS A 138 -2.14 -10.08 0.24
C HIS A 138 -3.42 -9.59 0.94
N ASP A 139 -4.51 -10.35 0.86
CA ASP A 139 -5.79 -9.99 1.47
C ASP A 139 -5.68 -9.88 2.99
N TRP A 140 -4.87 -10.73 3.62
CA TRP A 140 -4.57 -10.65 5.04
C TRP A 140 -3.84 -9.35 5.38
N LEU A 141 -2.78 -9.03 4.64
CA LEU A 141 -1.96 -7.82 4.82
C LEU A 141 -2.80 -6.56 4.62
N MET A 142 -3.64 -6.52 3.59
CA MET A 142 -4.53 -5.40 3.32
C MET A 142 -5.59 -5.21 4.40
N ARG A 143 -6.18 -6.31 4.92
CA ARG A 143 -7.11 -6.23 6.05
C ARG A 143 -6.44 -5.73 7.32
N ALA A 144 -5.22 -6.16 7.59
CA ALA A 144 -4.45 -5.66 8.74
C ALA A 144 -4.16 -4.16 8.60
N GLY A 145 -3.80 -3.70 7.39
CA GLY A 145 -3.59 -2.28 7.08
C GLY A 145 -4.85 -1.45 7.26
N GLY A 146 -5.99 -1.90 6.71
CA GLY A 146 -7.27 -1.19 6.85
C GLY A 146 -7.67 -0.98 8.32
N ARG A 147 -7.61 -2.03 9.14
CA ARG A 147 -7.90 -1.93 10.59
C ARG A 147 -6.88 -1.07 11.33
N GLY A 148 -5.62 -1.12 10.91
CA GLY A 148 -4.56 -0.31 11.51
C GLY A 148 -4.76 1.17 11.21
N LEU A 149 -5.06 1.51 9.97
CA LEU A 149 -5.31 2.89 9.55
C LEU A 149 -6.57 3.47 10.23
N GLU A 150 -7.65 2.67 10.36
CA GLU A 150 -8.87 3.09 11.05
C GLU A 150 -8.56 3.55 12.49
N ARG A 151 -7.87 2.72 13.26
CA ARG A 151 -7.44 3.05 14.64
C ARG A 151 -6.51 4.26 14.69
N TYR A 152 -5.61 4.39 13.72
CA TYR A 152 -4.68 5.51 13.62
C TYR A 152 -5.42 6.83 13.41
N LEU A 153 -6.39 6.85 12.49
CA LEU A 153 -7.22 8.03 12.19
C LEU A 153 -8.11 8.43 13.37
N GLU A 154 -8.68 7.47 14.10
CA GLU A 154 -9.47 7.73 15.30
C GLU A 154 -8.61 8.37 16.41
N HIS A 155 -7.40 7.86 16.63
CA HIS A 155 -6.47 8.40 17.61
C HIS A 155 -6.02 9.82 17.25
N ASP A 156 -5.70 10.07 15.99
CA ASP A 156 -5.27 11.39 15.51
C ASP A 156 -6.40 12.42 15.63
N ALA A 157 -7.65 12.03 15.35
CA ALA A 157 -8.83 12.88 15.52
C ALA A 157 -9.02 13.30 16.98
N VAL A 158 -8.85 12.39 17.93
CA VAL A 158 -8.94 12.69 19.38
C VAL A 158 -7.85 13.68 19.82
N LEU A 159 -6.61 13.48 19.38
CA LEU A 159 -5.50 14.39 19.69
C LEU A 159 -5.73 15.79 19.13
N CYS A 160 -6.26 15.89 17.90
CA CYS A 160 -6.62 17.18 17.31
C CYS A 160 -7.75 17.91 18.08
N SER A 161 -8.72 17.18 18.61
CA SER A 161 -9.81 17.76 19.42
C SER A 161 -9.31 18.32 20.74
N ILE A 162 -8.47 17.56 21.47
CA ILE A 162 -7.88 18.00 22.76
C ILE A 162 -7.03 19.25 22.57
N LYS A 163 -6.28 19.34 21.47
CA LYS A 163 -5.41 20.50 21.19
C LYS A 163 -6.23 21.77 20.89
N LYS A 164 -7.42 21.65 20.31
CA LYS A 164 -8.32 22.79 20.05
C LYS A 164 -9.00 23.32 21.30
N GLU A 165 -9.23 22.47 22.31
CA GLU A 165 -9.84 22.87 23.58
C GLU A 165 -8.84 23.54 24.53
N SER A 166 -7.52 23.40 24.25
CA SER A 166 -6.43 23.95 25.08
C SER A 166 -5.88 25.30 24.58
N THR A 167 -6.49 25.88 23.50
CA THR A 167 -6.13 27.19 22.90
C THR A 167 -7.26 28.19 23.01
#